data_e56aa470643e3ed0531350b32f6cd5e8
#
_entry.id   e56aa470643e3ed0531350b32f6cd5e8
#
_cell.length_a   1.000
_cell.length_b   1.000
_cell.length_c   1.000
_cell.angle_alpha   90.00
_cell.angle_beta   90.00
_cell.angle_gamma   90.00
#
_symmetry.space_group_name_H-M   'P 1'
#
loop_
_entity.id
_entity.type
_entity.pdbx_description
1 polymer ?
#
loop_
_entity_poly.entity_id
_entity_poly.type
_entity_poly.pdbx_seq_one_letter_code
_entity_poly.pdbx_strand_id
1 'polypeptide(L)'
;MKRLAPLFGALALLAAPATAKSDRKPAEKDREPVVILVSIDGFRADYLDRGITPNLSAIAASGISAAMRPSFPSKTFPNHWALVTGKVPDRNGVIANAFEDPAHPGEKFTMSSDEPYWWGEAEPIWVTAEKAGIRTATMFWPGSNVAWGGTLVMEPWKTVTGGIRPRDWQQFNGAVSPMQRVDAVLDWLRRPVSNRPKLVTIYFDQVDTAGHHYGPDDAHTNAAITDVDGDIGKLVAGLRELGQPANLIVVADHGMAAISSERVVALDTVADPALYTLGDTGPFAALTPTQGHDDQLAAALVKPHDHMQCWRKQDIPARLRYGSNPRIAPFFCLAETGWQITASRSGKISTGGTHGYDNAAPEMAALFVAAGPAFVPRGKLASFDNVDIAPLLRDLLDLPQAADGDGNDSPFRGALKQSRRK
;
A
#
# COMPACT_ATOMS: atom_id res chain seq x y z
N MET A 1 -28.72 79.53 55.45
CA MET A 1 -28.47 78.76 54.20
C MET A 1 -27.47 77.70 54.53
N LYS A 2 -27.98 76.49 54.78
CA LYS A 2 -27.13 75.30 55.19
C LYS A 2 -26.85 74.47 53.94
N ARG A 3 -25.56 74.24 53.65
CA ARG A 3 -25.10 73.35 52.57
C ARG A 3 -24.95 71.93 53.14
N LEU A 4 -25.70 71.00 52.60
CA LEU A 4 -25.48 69.53 52.83
C LEU A 4 -24.42 69.01 51.86
N ALA A 5 -23.44 68.30 52.36
CA ALA A 5 -22.48 67.54 51.57
C ALA A 5 -22.93 66.07 51.48
N PRO A 6 -22.79 65.40 50.35
CA PRO A 6 -23.11 63.98 50.25
C PRO A 6 -21.88 63.12 50.63
N LEU A 7 -22.11 62.15 51.49
CA LEU A 7 -21.19 61.07 51.80
C LEU A 7 -21.18 60.03 50.69
N PHE A 8 -20.04 59.84 50.02
CA PHE A 8 -19.86 58.70 49.13
C PHE A 8 -19.26 57.54 49.93
N GLY A 9 -20.09 56.50 50.15
CA GLY A 9 -19.63 55.23 50.70
C GLY A 9 -19.01 54.36 49.60
N ALA A 10 -17.72 54.10 49.67
CA ALA A 10 -17.02 53.15 48.78
C ALA A 10 -17.28 51.71 49.24
N LEU A 11 -18.05 50.98 48.44
CA LEU A 11 -18.28 49.54 48.63
C LEU A 11 -17.10 48.78 47.97
N ALA A 12 -16.16 48.26 48.74
CA ALA A 12 -15.09 47.43 48.28
C ALA A 12 -15.60 46.01 48.02
N LEU A 13 -15.80 45.68 46.76
CA LEU A 13 -16.05 44.26 46.34
C LEU A 13 -14.72 43.47 46.45
N LEU A 14 -14.64 42.61 47.45
CA LEU A 14 -13.61 41.57 47.50
C LEU A 14 -13.92 40.48 46.47
N ALA A 15 -13.26 40.55 45.32
CA ALA A 15 -13.27 39.46 44.31
C ALA A 15 -12.38 38.31 44.83
N ALA A 16 -12.98 37.22 45.28
CA ALA A 16 -12.29 35.98 45.54
C ALA A 16 -11.74 35.41 44.23
N PRO A 17 -10.49 34.90 44.15
CA PRO A 17 -9.98 34.26 42.95
C PRO A 17 -10.76 32.98 42.71
N ALA A 18 -11.52 32.93 41.60
CA ALA A 18 -12.10 31.69 41.09
C ALA A 18 -10.94 30.78 40.67
N THR A 19 -10.64 29.79 41.47
CA THR A 19 -9.80 28.68 41.06
C THR A 19 -10.55 27.92 39.99
N ALA A 20 -10.24 28.19 38.73
CA ALA A 20 -10.66 27.35 37.60
C ALA A 20 -10.12 25.94 37.85
N LYS A 21 -10.98 25.05 38.34
CA LYS A 21 -10.72 23.61 38.27
C LYS A 21 -10.51 23.27 36.82
N SER A 22 -9.29 22.97 36.46
CA SER A 22 -8.99 22.32 35.20
C SER A 22 -9.80 21.01 35.15
N ASP A 23 -10.90 21.02 34.38
CA ASP A 23 -11.62 19.81 33.98
C ASP A 23 -10.72 19.00 33.02
N ARG A 24 -9.57 18.55 33.49
CA ARG A 24 -8.88 17.43 32.87
C ARG A 24 -9.82 16.23 33.06
N LYS A 25 -10.57 15.89 31.98
CA LYS A 25 -11.20 14.58 31.90
C LYS A 25 -10.16 13.55 32.34
N PRO A 26 -10.54 12.58 33.22
CA PRO A 26 -9.62 11.52 33.60
C PRO A 26 -9.01 10.96 32.32
N ALA A 27 -7.68 10.84 32.28
CA ALA A 27 -7.02 10.12 31.20
C ALA A 27 -7.76 8.78 31.09
N GLU A 28 -8.24 8.48 29.85
CA GLU A 28 -8.91 7.22 29.56
C GLU A 28 -7.93 6.10 29.92
N LYS A 29 -8.08 5.55 31.14
CA LYS A 29 -7.22 4.47 31.63
C LYS A 29 -7.46 3.28 30.72
N ASP A 30 -6.40 2.73 30.17
CA ASP A 30 -6.35 1.51 29.39
C ASP A 30 -6.95 1.61 27.96
N ARG A 31 -6.33 2.43 27.09
CA ARG A 31 -6.62 2.38 25.66
C ARG A 31 -6.25 1.01 25.09
N GLU A 32 -7.21 0.35 24.40
CA GLU A 32 -6.93 -0.88 23.67
C GLU A 32 -5.94 -0.61 22.52
N PRO A 33 -5.05 -1.56 22.22
CA PRO A 33 -4.17 -1.44 21.07
C PRO A 33 -4.95 -1.29 19.76
N VAL A 34 -4.47 -0.40 18.89
CA VAL A 34 -4.93 -0.26 17.50
C VAL A 34 -3.94 -0.96 16.57
N VAL A 35 -4.40 -1.37 15.40
CA VAL A 35 -3.54 -1.89 14.31
C VAL A 35 -3.33 -0.77 13.31
N ILE A 36 -2.08 -0.46 13.02
CA ILE A 36 -1.70 0.56 12.02
C ILE A 36 -0.83 -0.11 10.97
N LEU A 37 -1.33 -0.17 9.74
CA LEU A 37 -0.62 -0.62 8.57
C LEU A 37 -0.09 0.59 7.81
N VAL A 38 1.22 0.74 7.78
CA VAL A 38 1.93 1.78 7.05
C VAL A 38 2.50 1.18 5.78
N SER A 39 2.28 1.80 4.62
CA SER A 39 3.00 1.49 3.39
C SER A 39 3.95 2.61 3.02
N ILE A 40 5.20 2.27 2.73
CA ILE A 40 6.19 3.14 2.11
C ILE A 40 6.48 2.57 0.73
N ASP A 41 5.87 3.16 -0.30
CA ASP A 41 5.97 2.70 -1.68
C ASP A 41 7.42 2.63 -2.15
N GLY A 42 7.80 1.53 -2.81
CA GLY A 42 9.11 1.33 -3.40
C GLY A 42 10.27 1.19 -2.41
N PHE A 43 10.01 1.00 -1.12
CA PHE A 43 11.06 0.88 -0.11
C PHE A 43 11.67 -0.53 -0.13
N ARG A 44 12.82 -0.69 -0.80
CA ARG A 44 13.58 -1.95 -0.83
C ARG A 44 13.96 -2.37 0.60
N ALA A 45 13.96 -3.68 0.82
CA ALA A 45 14.28 -4.24 2.13
C ALA A 45 15.69 -3.85 2.64
N ASP A 46 16.67 -3.74 1.75
CA ASP A 46 18.06 -3.37 2.08
C ASP A 46 18.27 -1.88 2.38
N TYR A 47 17.28 -1.01 2.10
CA TYR A 47 17.34 0.39 2.51
C TYR A 47 17.37 0.55 4.04
N LEU A 48 16.80 -0.40 4.77
CA LEU A 48 16.86 -0.44 6.23
C LEU A 48 18.30 -0.55 6.76
N ASP A 49 19.20 -1.17 5.99
CA ASP A 49 20.59 -1.43 6.36
C ASP A 49 21.52 -0.24 6.02
N ARG A 50 21.02 0.83 5.38
CA ARG A 50 21.80 2.01 4.99
C ARG A 50 22.21 2.91 6.20
N GLY A 51 21.66 2.70 7.39
CA GLY A 51 21.97 3.51 8.58
C GLY A 51 21.34 4.91 8.58
N ILE A 52 20.41 5.20 7.70
CA ILE A 52 19.72 6.51 7.56
C ILE A 52 18.26 6.48 8.03
N THR A 53 17.81 5.39 8.64
CA THR A 53 16.43 5.14 9.08
C THR A 53 16.36 4.79 10.57
N PRO A 54 16.73 5.71 11.49
CA PRO A 54 16.80 5.41 12.93
C PRO A 54 15.44 5.00 13.52
N ASN A 55 14.32 5.56 13.04
CA ASN A 55 12.99 5.24 13.56
C ASN A 55 12.51 3.84 13.11
N LEU A 56 12.64 3.51 11.85
CA LEU A 56 12.34 2.16 11.32
C LEU A 56 13.25 1.11 11.95
N SER A 57 14.55 1.42 12.12
CA SER A 57 15.51 0.55 12.80
C SER A 57 15.12 0.29 14.25
N ALA A 58 14.60 1.31 14.97
CA ALA A 58 14.11 1.16 16.35
C ALA A 58 12.84 0.27 16.40
N ILE A 59 11.93 0.38 15.43
CA ILE A 59 10.77 -0.51 15.30
C ILE A 59 11.25 -1.95 15.08
N ALA A 60 12.15 -2.17 14.13
CA ALA A 60 12.71 -3.49 13.84
C ALA A 60 13.40 -4.12 15.07
N ALA A 61 14.18 -3.33 15.82
CA ALA A 61 14.89 -3.78 17.02
C ALA A 61 13.93 -4.13 18.17
N SER A 62 12.78 -3.43 18.28
CA SER A 62 11.78 -3.68 19.33
C SER A 62 10.76 -4.77 18.96
N GLY A 63 10.82 -5.31 17.76
CA GLY A 63 9.86 -6.25 17.25
C GLY A 63 10.43 -7.28 16.28
N ILE A 64 9.99 -7.27 15.03
CA ILE A 64 10.40 -8.18 13.98
C ILE A 64 10.65 -7.42 12.67
N SER A 65 11.52 -7.96 11.81
CA SER A 65 11.77 -7.46 10.46
C SER A 65 11.95 -8.61 9.47
N ALA A 66 11.76 -8.34 8.17
CA ALA A 66 12.06 -9.29 7.10
C ALA A 66 12.28 -8.56 5.77
N ALA A 67 12.92 -9.25 4.83
CA ALA A 67 12.79 -8.94 3.41
C ALA A 67 11.54 -9.68 2.89
N MET A 68 10.47 -8.94 2.62
CA MET A 68 9.21 -9.50 2.15
C MET A 68 9.22 -9.63 0.63
N ARG A 69 8.76 -10.76 0.11
CA ARG A 69 8.64 -10.98 -1.33
C ARG A 69 7.30 -10.42 -1.83
N PRO A 70 7.31 -9.48 -2.79
CA PRO A 70 6.08 -8.99 -3.41
C PRO A 70 5.41 -10.08 -4.24
N SER A 71 4.13 -9.94 -4.54
CA SER A 71 3.44 -10.70 -5.56
C SER A 71 3.90 -10.27 -6.95
N PHE A 72 3.74 -11.15 -7.95
CA PHE A 72 4.03 -10.80 -9.35
C PHE A 72 2.75 -10.31 -10.06
N PRO A 73 2.85 -9.26 -10.90
CA PRO A 73 4.01 -8.40 -11.12
C PRO A 73 4.27 -7.49 -9.92
N SER A 74 5.55 -7.15 -9.68
CA SER A 74 5.97 -6.29 -8.55
C SER A 74 5.62 -4.82 -8.82
N LYS A 75 4.34 -4.52 -8.95
CA LYS A 75 3.75 -3.19 -9.23
C LYS A 75 2.91 -2.70 -8.06
N THR A 76 2.74 -1.39 -7.97
CA THR A 76 2.09 -0.71 -6.84
C THR A 76 0.69 -1.23 -6.53
N PHE A 77 -0.24 -1.12 -7.47
CA PHE A 77 -1.65 -1.45 -7.21
C PHE A 77 -1.88 -2.94 -6.98
N PRO A 78 -1.31 -3.87 -7.79
CA PRO A 78 -1.38 -5.29 -7.53
C PRO A 78 -0.91 -5.68 -6.12
N ASN A 79 0.22 -5.10 -5.68
CA ASN A 79 0.81 -5.47 -4.39
C ASN A 79 0.10 -4.83 -3.19
N HIS A 80 -0.32 -3.58 -3.27
CA HIS A 80 -1.16 -2.99 -2.24
C HIS A 80 -2.47 -3.76 -2.06
N TRP A 81 -3.06 -4.26 -3.16
CA TRP A 81 -4.28 -5.05 -3.08
C TRP A 81 -4.00 -6.46 -2.54
N ALA A 82 -2.88 -7.07 -2.90
CA ALA A 82 -2.44 -8.36 -2.32
C ALA A 82 -2.21 -8.29 -0.80
N LEU A 83 -1.56 -7.22 -0.30
CA LEU A 83 -1.31 -6.99 1.13
C LEU A 83 -2.59 -6.99 1.97
N VAL A 84 -3.71 -6.48 1.44
CA VAL A 84 -4.96 -6.29 2.20
C VAL A 84 -6.03 -7.33 1.89
N THR A 85 -5.88 -8.11 0.82
CA THR A 85 -6.81 -9.19 0.45
C THR A 85 -6.28 -10.58 0.79
N GLY A 86 -4.94 -10.73 0.88
CA GLY A 86 -4.28 -12.03 1.05
C GLY A 86 -4.35 -12.91 -0.19
N LYS A 87 -4.60 -12.32 -1.38
CA LYS A 87 -4.65 -13.02 -2.67
C LYS A 87 -3.65 -12.41 -3.65
N VAL A 88 -2.99 -13.25 -4.45
CA VAL A 88 -2.11 -12.78 -5.52
C VAL A 88 -2.90 -12.05 -6.61
N PRO A 89 -2.28 -11.18 -7.43
CA PRO A 89 -2.93 -10.40 -8.48
C PRO A 89 -3.80 -11.21 -9.44
N ASP A 90 -3.35 -12.40 -9.80
CA ASP A 90 -4.09 -13.36 -10.63
C ASP A 90 -5.45 -13.78 -10.05
N ARG A 91 -5.63 -13.68 -8.73
CA ARG A 91 -6.84 -14.06 -8.00
C ARG A 91 -7.58 -12.90 -7.34
N ASN A 92 -6.95 -11.73 -7.23
CA ASN A 92 -7.60 -10.55 -6.69
C ASN A 92 -8.10 -9.57 -7.77
N GLY A 93 -7.75 -9.83 -9.06
CA GLY A 93 -8.23 -9.11 -10.22
C GLY A 93 -7.53 -7.79 -10.53
N VAL A 94 -6.69 -7.26 -9.65
CA VAL A 94 -5.86 -6.08 -9.89
C VAL A 94 -4.51 -6.56 -10.42
N ILE A 95 -4.47 -6.84 -11.73
CA ILE A 95 -3.35 -7.56 -12.36
C ILE A 95 -2.14 -6.68 -12.72
N ALA A 96 -2.35 -5.36 -12.87
CA ALA A 96 -1.32 -4.36 -13.20
C ALA A 96 -1.78 -2.97 -12.72
N ASN A 97 -0.92 -1.93 -12.89
CA ASN A 97 -1.31 -0.54 -12.64
C ASN A 97 -2.26 0.02 -13.71
N ALA A 98 -2.26 -0.59 -14.91
CA ALA A 98 -3.19 -0.29 -15.98
C ALA A 98 -3.43 -1.55 -16.83
N PHE A 99 -4.67 -1.86 -17.14
CA PHE A 99 -5.05 -3.01 -17.98
C PHE A 99 -6.46 -2.84 -18.53
N GLU A 100 -6.77 -3.59 -19.59
CA GLU A 100 -8.11 -3.71 -20.16
C GLU A 100 -8.75 -5.01 -19.69
N ASP A 101 -10.09 -5.04 -19.65
CA ASP A 101 -10.84 -6.23 -19.31
C ASP A 101 -11.64 -6.69 -20.54
N PRO A 102 -11.43 -7.90 -21.06
CA PRO A 102 -12.21 -8.43 -22.18
C PRO A 102 -13.72 -8.45 -21.95
N ALA A 103 -14.17 -8.49 -20.68
CA ALA A 103 -15.60 -8.43 -20.33
C ALA A 103 -16.17 -7.00 -20.41
N HIS A 104 -15.32 -5.97 -20.46
CA HIS A 104 -15.67 -4.56 -20.59
C HIS A 104 -14.86 -3.88 -21.71
N PRO A 105 -15.12 -4.24 -22.99
CA PRO A 105 -14.39 -3.69 -24.12
C PRO A 105 -14.46 -2.17 -24.19
N GLY A 106 -13.30 -1.52 -24.34
CA GLY A 106 -13.19 -0.07 -24.40
C GLY A 106 -13.06 0.62 -23.05
N GLU A 107 -13.20 -0.10 -21.93
CA GLU A 107 -12.89 0.40 -20.60
C GLU A 107 -11.51 -0.07 -20.15
N LYS A 108 -10.82 0.77 -19.39
CA LYS A 108 -9.48 0.49 -18.91
C LYS A 108 -9.37 0.77 -17.42
N PHE A 109 -8.85 -0.20 -16.68
CA PHE A 109 -8.37 0.05 -15.32
C PHE A 109 -7.16 0.98 -15.36
N THR A 110 -7.14 1.94 -14.47
CA THR A 110 -6.00 2.82 -14.18
C THR A 110 -5.88 3.02 -12.67
N MET A 111 -4.81 3.63 -12.21
CA MET A 111 -4.63 3.94 -10.79
C MET A 111 -5.68 4.92 -10.22
N SER A 112 -6.49 5.55 -11.06
CA SER A 112 -7.62 6.40 -10.65
C SER A 112 -8.99 5.72 -10.75
N SER A 113 -9.06 4.46 -11.17
CA SER A 113 -10.32 3.72 -11.27
C SER A 113 -10.91 3.42 -9.90
N ASP A 114 -12.14 3.85 -9.66
CA ASP A 114 -12.85 3.72 -8.38
C ASP A 114 -14.20 3.01 -8.48
N GLU A 115 -14.57 2.52 -9.66
CA GLU A 115 -15.76 1.71 -9.86
C GLU A 115 -15.61 0.34 -9.17
N PRO A 116 -16.65 -0.14 -8.44
CA PRO A 116 -16.59 -1.38 -7.67
C PRO A 116 -16.24 -2.63 -8.50
N TYR A 117 -16.58 -2.62 -9.79
CA TYR A 117 -16.30 -3.70 -10.72
C TYR A 117 -14.82 -4.12 -10.74
N TRP A 118 -13.92 -3.14 -10.82
CA TRP A 118 -12.48 -3.40 -10.95
C TRP A 118 -11.88 -4.12 -9.73
N TRP A 119 -12.47 -3.89 -8.55
CA TRP A 119 -11.97 -4.31 -7.25
C TRP A 119 -12.72 -5.50 -6.64
N GLY A 120 -13.74 -6.02 -7.36
CA GLY A 120 -14.72 -6.95 -6.82
C GLY A 120 -14.25 -8.39 -6.64
N GLU A 121 -13.11 -8.81 -7.22
CA GLU A 121 -12.66 -10.22 -7.18
C GLU A 121 -12.09 -10.64 -5.82
N ALA A 122 -11.75 -9.70 -4.94
CA ALA A 122 -11.27 -10.00 -3.59
C ALA A 122 -11.74 -8.96 -2.57
N GLU A 123 -12.12 -9.45 -1.37
CA GLU A 123 -12.56 -8.59 -0.27
C GLU A 123 -11.35 -8.10 0.54
N PRO A 124 -11.15 -6.78 0.69
CA PRO A 124 -10.06 -6.25 1.49
C PRO A 124 -10.36 -6.29 2.99
N ILE A 125 -9.31 -6.28 3.81
CA ILE A 125 -9.39 -6.43 5.27
C ILE A 125 -10.29 -5.40 5.94
N TRP A 126 -10.35 -4.16 5.46
CA TRP A 126 -11.23 -3.14 6.05
C TRP A 126 -12.71 -3.45 5.84
N VAL A 127 -13.09 -4.08 4.72
CA VAL A 127 -14.48 -4.53 4.49
C VAL A 127 -14.84 -5.66 5.44
N THR A 128 -13.97 -6.65 5.60
CA THR A 128 -14.15 -7.72 6.59
C THR A 128 -14.27 -7.16 8.01
N ALA A 129 -13.42 -6.20 8.38
CA ALA A 129 -13.45 -5.55 9.69
C ALA A 129 -14.75 -4.77 9.91
N GLU A 130 -15.18 -3.96 8.95
CA GLU A 130 -16.45 -3.20 9.04
C GLU A 130 -17.67 -4.12 9.16
N LYS A 131 -17.70 -5.25 8.42
CA LYS A 131 -18.74 -6.29 8.55
C LYS A 131 -18.77 -6.90 9.95
N ALA A 132 -17.62 -7.01 10.62
CA ALA A 132 -17.49 -7.48 12.00
C ALA A 132 -17.74 -6.38 13.05
N GLY A 133 -18.13 -5.17 12.65
CA GLY A 133 -18.36 -4.04 13.55
C GLY A 133 -17.09 -3.34 14.02
N ILE A 134 -15.94 -3.65 13.45
CA ILE A 134 -14.65 -3.01 13.73
C ILE A 134 -14.51 -1.78 12.83
N ARG A 135 -14.46 -0.59 13.48
CA ARG A 135 -14.29 0.67 12.76
C ARG A 135 -12.92 0.77 12.13
N THR A 136 -12.86 1.14 10.84
CA THR A 136 -11.62 1.29 10.07
C THR A 136 -11.43 2.71 9.57
N ALA A 137 -10.17 3.10 9.32
CA ALA A 137 -9.79 4.38 8.74
C ALA A 137 -8.62 4.19 7.76
N THR A 138 -8.70 4.87 6.61
CA THR A 138 -7.64 4.79 5.58
C THR A 138 -7.18 6.18 5.15
N MET A 139 -5.94 6.51 5.50
CA MET A 139 -5.25 7.69 5.01
C MET A 139 -4.43 7.27 3.82
N PHE A 140 -5.13 7.23 2.73
CA PHE A 140 -4.83 6.61 1.47
C PHE A 140 -4.53 5.10 1.59
N TRP A 141 -5.01 4.38 0.64
CA TRP A 141 -4.62 3.04 0.25
C TRP A 141 -5.27 2.74 -1.09
N PRO A 142 -4.57 2.16 -2.08
CA PRO A 142 -5.18 1.76 -3.33
C PRO A 142 -6.46 0.95 -3.11
N GLY A 143 -7.57 1.40 -3.70
CA GLY A 143 -8.88 0.76 -3.58
C GLY A 143 -9.68 1.08 -2.32
N SER A 144 -9.15 1.81 -1.32
CA SER A 144 -9.90 2.08 -0.07
C SER A 144 -11.02 3.12 -0.22
N ASN A 145 -10.99 3.94 -1.26
CA ASN A 145 -12.07 4.86 -1.63
C ASN A 145 -13.23 4.17 -2.37
N VAL A 146 -13.06 2.90 -2.76
CA VAL A 146 -14.07 2.12 -3.48
C VAL A 146 -15.15 1.62 -2.53
N ALA A 147 -16.41 1.76 -2.91
CA ALA A 147 -17.53 1.11 -2.21
C ALA A 147 -17.59 -0.38 -2.62
N TRP A 148 -16.78 -1.21 -1.99
CA TRP A 148 -16.66 -2.62 -2.33
C TRP A 148 -18.02 -3.34 -2.28
N GLY A 149 -18.38 -4.05 -3.36
CA GLY A 149 -19.68 -4.69 -3.50
C GLY A 149 -20.83 -3.73 -3.78
N GLY A 150 -20.56 -2.45 -4.04
CA GLY A 150 -21.54 -1.47 -4.46
C GLY A 150 -21.92 -1.60 -5.94
N THR A 151 -23.00 -0.93 -6.31
CA THR A 151 -23.52 -0.91 -7.70
C THR A 151 -23.32 0.48 -8.29
N LEU A 152 -22.69 0.53 -9.47
CA LEU A 152 -22.58 1.75 -10.26
C LEU A 152 -23.94 2.10 -10.85
N VAL A 153 -24.38 3.34 -10.66
CA VAL A 153 -25.62 3.91 -11.21
C VAL A 153 -25.24 5.13 -12.04
N MET A 154 -25.68 5.16 -13.31
CA MET A 154 -25.29 6.22 -14.27
C MET A 154 -26.27 7.39 -14.30
N GLU A 155 -27.53 7.18 -13.94
CA GLU A 155 -28.59 8.19 -14.01
C GLU A 155 -29.11 8.61 -12.61
N PRO A 156 -29.40 9.88 -12.36
CA PRO A 156 -29.25 11.05 -13.24
C PRO A 156 -27.80 11.55 -13.35
N TRP A 157 -26.89 11.05 -12.55
CA TRP A 157 -25.44 11.28 -12.58
C TRP A 157 -24.70 10.05 -12.08
N LYS A 158 -23.47 9.85 -12.55
CA LYS A 158 -22.63 8.74 -12.14
C LYS A 158 -22.43 8.73 -10.60
N THR A 159 -22.87 7.66 -9.95
CA THR A 159 -22.73 7.44 -8.51
C THR A 159 -22.63 5.95 -8.19
N VAL A 160 -22.20 5.60 -6.99
CA VAL A 160 -22.18 4.22 -6.49
C VAL A 160 -23.15 4.11 -5.31
N THR A 161 -24.10 3.16 -5.39
CA THR A 161 -25.06 2.88 -4.31
C THR A 161 -24.68 1.59 -3.59
N GLY A 162 -24.92 1.56 -2.27
CA GLY A 162 -24.54 0.43 -1.44
C GLY A 162 -23.03 0.27 -1.31
N GLY A 163 -22.59 -0.98 -1.08
CA GLY A 163 -21.18 -1.31 -0.86
C GLY A 163 -20.67 -0.88 0.52
N ILE A 164 -19.44 -1.28 0.82
CA ILE A 164 -18.77 -1.01 2.09
C ILE A 164 -17.46 -0.29 1.83
N ARG A 165 -17.23 0.79 2.58
CA ARG A 165 -15.96 1.54 2.67
C ARG A 165 -15.48 1.56 4.11
N PRO A 166 -14.22 1.91 4.37
CA PRO A 166 -13.81 2.34 5.71
C PRO A 166 -14.70 3.48 6.21
N ARG A 167 -14.97 3.53 7.52
CA ARG A 167 -15.77 4.63 8.10
C ARG A 167 -15.14 6.00 7.90
N ASP A 168 -13.82 6.03 7.95
CA ASP A 168 -13.02 7.22 7.66
C ASP A 168 -12.08 6.87 6.50
N TRP A 169 -12.17 7.59 5.40
CA TRP A 169 -11.29 7.36 4.25
C TRP A 169 -10.96 8.66 3.54
N GLN A 170 -9.80 8.69 2.93
CA GLN A 170 -9.36 9.78 2.05
C GLN A 170 -8.96 9.17 0.71
N GLN A 171 -9.39 9.82 -0.37
CA GLN A 171 -8.88 9.49 -1.70
C GLN A 171 -7.46 10.06 -1.84
N PHE A 172 -6.57 9.32 -2.51
CA PHE A 172 -5.20 9.77 -2.72
C PHE A 172 -5.16 11.13 -3.40
N ASN A 173 -4.36 12.02 -2.81
CA ASN A 173 -4.06 13.33 -3.36
C ASN A 173 -2.64 13.71 -2.97
N GLY A 174 -1.74 13.85 -3.97
CA GLY A 174 -0.34 14.23 -3.75
C GLY A 174 -0.13 15.60 -3.12
N ALA A 175 -1.16 16.50 -3.16
CA ALA A 175 -1.11 17.78 -2.46
C ALA A 175 -1.23 17.65 -0.92
N VAL A 176 -1.71 16.53 -0.40
CA VAL A 176 -1.73 16.26 1.04
C VAL A 176 -0.35 15.80 1.47
N SER A 177 0.37 16.66 2.19
CA SER A 177 1.74 16.37 2.61
C SER A 177 1.82 15.15 3.56
N PRO A 178 2.96 14.46 3.64
CA PRO A 178 3.17 13.35 4.56
C PRO A 178 2.86 13.71 6.01
N MET A 179 3.26 14.89 6.46
CA MET A 179 2.93 15.40 7.79
C MET A 179 1.42 15.51 8.01
N GLN A 180 0.67 16.05 7.04
CA GLN A 180 -0.80 16.13 7.14
C GLN A 180 -1.45 14.73 7.18
N ARG A 181 -0.86 13.74 6.49
CA ARG A 181 -1.30 12.34 6.57
C ARG A 181 -1.14 11.79 8.00
N VAL A 182 0.02 12.03 8.62
CA VAL A 182 0.28 11.63 10.02
C VAL A 182 -0.67 12.34 10.98
N ASP A 183 -0.84 13.66 10.84
CA ASP A 183 -1.73 14.45 11.71
C ASP A 183 -3.18 13.96 11.63
N ALA A 184 -3.69 13.64 10.42
CA ALA A 184 -5.03 13.10 10.25
C ALA A 184 -5.21 11.74 10.98
N VAL A 185 -4.23 10.86 10.90
CA VAL A 185 -4.26 9.58 11.64
C VAL A 185 -4.28 9.83 13.13
N LEU A 186 -3.45 10.73 13.65
CA LEU A 186 -3.42 11.07 15.07
C LEU A 186 -4.74 11.71 15.52
N ASP A 187 -5.38 12.53 14.68
CA ASP A 187 -6.68 13.13 14.99
C ASP A 187 -7.80 12.08 15.05
N TRP A 188 -7.78 11.08 14.17
CA TRP A 188 -8.72 9.96 14.28
C TRP A 188 -8.53 9.18 15.59
N LEU A 189 -7.29 9.01 16.03
CA LEU A 189 -6.96 8.30 17.26
C LEU A 189 -7.21 9.12 18.55
N ARG A 190 -7.34 10.45 18.46
CA ARG A 190 -7.78 11.32 19.57
C ARG A 190 -9.24 11.17 19.92
N ARG A 191 -10.07 10.66 19.01
CA ARG A 191 -11.51 10.55 19.17
C ARG A 191 -11.89 9.66 20.37
N PRO A 192 -13.11 9.84 20.92
CA PRO A 192 -13.67 8.91 21.91
C PRO A 192 -13.67 7.47 21.41
N VAL A 193 -13.63 6.49 22.31
CA VAL A 193 -13.52 5.06 21.98
C VAL A 193 -14.63 4.59 21.01
N SER A 194 -15.85 5.14 21.13
CA SER A 194 -16.99 4.81 20.25
C SER A 194 -16.74 5.16 18.77
N ASN A 195 -15.86 6.14 18.49
CA ASN A 195 -15.60 6.67 17.16
C ASN A 195 -14.13 6.51 16.72
N ARG A 196 -13.32 5.87 17.55
CA ARG A 196 -11.90 5.63 17.27
C ARG A 196 -11.74 4.39 16.39
N PRO A 197 -11.00 4.46 15.26
CA PRO A 197 -10.74 3.27 14.46
C PRO A 197 -9.83 2.29 15.22
N LYS A 198 -10.04 0.98 14.99
CA LYS A 198 -9.16 -0.10 15.46
C LYS A 198 -8.18 -0.56 14.40
N LEU A 199 -8.51 -0.38 13.12
CA LEU A 199 -7.59 -0.57 11.99
C LEU A 199 -7.40 0.78 11.30
N VAL A 200 -6.15 1.16 11.09
CA VAL A 200 -5.76 2.36 10.33
C VAL A 200 -4.77 1.97 9.26
N THR A 201 -4.91 2.50 8.04
CA THR A 201 -3.85 2.46 7.04
C THR A 201 -3.32 3.86 6.77
N ILE A 202 -2.04 3.96 6.43
CA ILE A 202 -1.40 5.19 5.96
C ILE A 202 -0.36 4.86 4.88
N TYR A 203 -0.28 5.69 3.84
CA TYR A 203 0.56 5.46 2.67
C TYR A 203 1.48 6.65 2.39
N PHE A 204 2.72 6.36 1.98
CA PHE A 204 3.77 7.29 1.61
C PHE A 204 4.35 6.93 0.25
N ASP A 205 4.40 7.88 -0.68
CA ASP A 205 4.80 7.71 -2.08
C ASP A 205 6.21 8.24 -2.40
N GLN A 206 6.87 8.91 -1.46
CA GLN A 206 8.08 9.70 -1.74
C GLN A 206 9.27 8.86 -2.17
N VAL A 207 9.46 7.66 -1.59
CA VAL A 207 10.62 6.81 -1.87
C VAL A 207 10.53 6.23 -3.26
N ASP A 208 9.35 5.75 -3.68
CA ASP A 208 9.09 5.29 -5.03
C ASP A 208 9.30 6.41 -6.05
N THR A 209 8.71 7.58 -5.81
CA THR A 209 8.84 8.76 -6.67
C THR A 209 10.30 9.15 -6.87
N ALA A 210 11.10 9.21 -5.80
CA ALA A 210 12.53 9.51 -5.89
C ALA A 210 13.29 8.39 -6.61
N GLY A 211 12.98 7.13 -6.30
CA GLY A 211 13.56 5.97 -6.94
C GLY A 211 13.36 5.96 -8.46
N HIS A 212 12.16 6.28 -8.93
CA HIS A 212 11.87 6.42 -10.35
C HIS A 212 12.66 7.54 -11.02
N HIS A 213 12.77 8.70 -10.38
CA HIS A 213 13.43 9.86 -10.96
C HIS A 213 14.96 9.76 -10.97
N TYR A 214 15.54 9.29 -9.89
CA TYR A 214 16.98 9.38 -9.64
C TYR A 214 17.68 8.02 -9.61
N GLY A 215 16.92 6.95 -9.38
CA GLY A 215 17.46 5.61 -9.19
C GLY A 215 17.58 5.23 -7.70
N PRO A 216 17.66 3.91 -7.40
CA PRO A 216 17.58 3.40 -6.04
C PRO A 216 18.75 3.82 -5.13
N ASP A 217 19.91 4.14 -5.68
CA ASP A 217 21.14 4.40 -4.94
C ASP A 217 21.56 5.88 -4.93
N ASP A 218 20.72 6.76 -5.50
CA ASP A 218 20.97 8.19 -5.58
C ASP A 218 20.79 8.90 -4.23
N ALA A 219 21.47 10.02 -4.05
CA ALA A 219 21.38 10.85 -2.86
C ALA A 219 19.97 11.41 -2.61
N HIS A 220 19.22 11.72 -3.65
CA HIS A 220 17.83 12.21 -3.52
C HIS A 220 16.89 11.09 -3.03
N THR A 221 17.12 9.85 -3.47
CA THR A 221 16.39 8.69 -2.95
C THR A 221 16.74 8.45 -1.48
N ASN A 222 18.00 8.57 -1.09
CA ASN A 222 18.40 8.50 0.32
C ASN A 222 17.78 9.63 1.15
N ALA A 223 17.64 10.84 0.62
CA ALA A 223 16.96 11.93 1.30
C ALA A 223 15.46 11.61 1.50
N ALA A 224 14.76 11.12 0.47
CA ALA A 224 13.37 10.70 0.58
C ALA A 224 13.15 9.57 1.62
N ILE A 225 14.08 8.62 1.71
CA ILE A 225 14.08 7.56 2.74
C ILE A 225 14.21 8.17 4.15
N THR A 226 15.11 9.14 4.33
CA THR A 226 15.31 9.81 5.62
C THR A 226 14.10 10.65 6.02
N ASP A 227 13.48 11.34 5.06
CA ASP A 227 12.28 12.17 5.29
C ASP A 227 11.10 11.30 5.74
N VAL A 228 10.84 10.20 5.05
CA VAL A 228 9.77 9.26 5.41
C VAL A 228 10.05 8.61 6.78
N ASP A 229 11.30 8.23 7.09
CA ASP A 229 11.66 7.74 8.42
C ASP A 229 11.34 8.77 9.52
N GLY A 230 11.57 10.07 9.23
CA GLY A 230 11.19 11.16 10.10
C GLY A 230 9.68 11.25 10.33
N ASP A 231 8.86 11.04 9.30
CA ASP A 231 7.39 11.04 9.41
C ASP A 231 6.89 9.81 10.22
N ILE A 232 7.53 8.65 10.07
CA ILE A 232 7.29 7.48 10.95
C ILE A 232 7.64 7.83 12.41
N GLY A 233 8.76 8.52 12.64
CA GLY A 233 9.14 9.01 13.97
C GLY A 233 8.08 9.91 14.60
N LYS A 234 7.49 10.84 13.84
CA LYS A 234 6.38 11.71 14.28
C LYS A 234 5.12 10.90 14.63
N LEU A 235 4.76 9.93 13.80
CA LEU A 235 3.64 9.03 14.09
C LEU A 235 3.83 8.31 15.42
N VAL A 236 5.00 7.71 15.63
CA VAL A 236 5.35 7.00 16.88
C VAL A 236 5.33 7.93 18.10
N ALA A 237 5.89 9.14 17.96
CA ALA A 237 5.87 10.15 19.02
C ALA A 237 4.44 10.58 19.36
N GLY A 238 3.61 10.87 18.36
CA GLY A 238 2.21 11.25 18.56
C GLY A 238 1.37 10.14 19.21
N LEU A 239 1.58 8.88 18.84
CA LEU A 239 0.95 7.73 19.50
C LEU A 239 1.31 7.67 20.98
N ARG A 240 2.59 7.89 21.30
CA ARG A 240 3.07 7.90 22.69
C ARG A 240 2.46 9.07 23.49
N GLU A 241 2.40 10.26 22.93
CA GLU A 241 1.76 11.44 23.55
C GLU A 241 0.27 11.22 23.82
N LEU A 242 -0.42 10.53 22.92
CA LEU A 242 -1.82 10.14 23.09
C LEU A 242 -2.00 9.02 24.14
N GLY A 243 -0.93 8.37 24.56
CA GLY A 243 -1.01 7.13 25.35
C GLY A 243 -1.74 6.01 24.59
N GLN A 244 -1.66 6.01 23.25
CA GLN A 244 -2.33 5.03 22.40
C GLN A 244 -1.37 3.88 22.06
N PRO A 245 -1.55 2.68 22.66
CA PRO A 245 -0.81 1.50 22.23
C PRO A 245 -1.16 1.16 20.77
N ALA A 246 -0.16 0.78 19.98
CA ALA A 246 -0.36 0.40 18.61
C ALA A 246 0.47 -0.84 18.24
N ASN A 247 -0.13 -1.76 17.50
CA ASN A 247 0.57 -2.75 16.71
C ASN A 247 0.88 -2.08 15.36
N LEU A 248 2.12 -1.63 15.21
CA LEU A 248 2.58 -0.92 14.02
C LEU A 248 3.23 -1.91 13.07
N ILE A 249 2.71 -2.01 11.86
CA ILE A 249 3.22 -2.82 10.77
C ILE A 249 3.61 -1.86 9.65
N VAL A 250 4.89 -1.81 9.29
CA VAL A 250 5.40 -1.00 8.18
C VAL A 250 5.85 -1.94 7.08
N VAL A 251 5.28 -1.77 5.90
CA VAL A 251 5.56 -2.57 4.71
C VAL A 251 5.95 -1.67 3.54
N ALA A 252 6.56 -2.25 2.52
CA ALA A 252 6.53 -1.75 1.17
C ALA A 252 5.75 -2.73 0.29
N ASP A 253 5.30 -2.27 -0.84
CA ASP A 253 4.62 -3.07 -1.85
C ASP A 253 5.60 -3.78 -2.78
N HIS A 254 6.75 -3.16 -3.07
CA HIS A 254 7.86 -3.68 -3.85
C HIS A 254 9.17 -2.93 -3.52
N GLY A 255 10.23 -3.33 -4.18
CA GLY A 255 11.50 -2.60 -4.19
C GLY A 255 11.68 -1.75 -5.45
N MET A 256 12.95 -1.49 -5.85
CA MET A 256 13.31 -0.62 -6.96
C MET A 256 14.62 -1.11 -7.60
N ALA A 257 14.68 -1.21 -8.94
CA ALA A 257 15.87 -1.55 -9.69
C ALA A 257 16.34 -0.37 -10.55
N ALA A 258 17.65 -0.18 -10.63
CA ALA A 258 18.25 0.84 -11.50
C ALA A 258 18.10 0.47 -12.98
N ILE A 259 17.69 1.44 -13.79
CA ILE A 259 17.54 1.30 -15.25
C ILE A 259 18.43 2.30 -15.99
N SER A 260 18.67 2.04 -17.26
CA SER A 260 19.41 2.97 -18.13
C SER A 260 18.86 2.98 -19.55
N SER A 261 19.17 4.04 -20.30
CA SER A 261 18.79 4.17 -21.71
C SER A 261 19.48 3.16 -22.64
N GLU A 262 20.51 2.47 -22.17
CA GLU A 262 21.23 1.46 -22.93
C GLU A 262 20.63 0.05 -22.80
N ARG A 263 19.95 -0.22 -21.66
CA ARG A 263 19.33 -1.51 -21.35
C ARG A 263 17.87 -1.55 -21.81
N VAL A 264 17.67 -1.61 -23.13
CA VAL A 264 16.35 -1.53 -23.77
C VAL A 264 16.19 -2.63 -24.82
N VAL A 265 15.10 -3.37 -24.70
CA VAL A 265 14.58 -4.27 -25.74
C VAL A 265 13.44 -3.56 -26.46
N ALA A 266 13.61 -3.29 -27.75
CA ALA A 266 12.59 -2.64 -28.58
C ALA A 266 11.75 -3.70 -29.29
N LEU A 267 10.44 -3.74 -29.01
CA LEU A 267 9.53 -4.77 -29.53
C LEU A 267 9.40 -4.73 -31.06
N ASP A 268 9.50 -3.56 -31.70
CA ASP A 268 9.49 -3.41 -33.16
C ASP A 268 10.66 -4.12 -33.87
N THR A 269 11.71 -4.47 -33.13
CA THR A 269 12.82 -5.31 -33.67
C THR A 269 12.57 -6.80 -33.45
N VAL A 270 11.56 -7.18 -32.68
CA VAL A 270 11.24 -8.56 -32.31
C VAL A 270 10.02 -9.09 -33.06
N ALA A 271 8.96 -8.26 -33.17
CA ALA A 271 7.72 -8.58 -33.83
C ALA A 271 7.20 -7.36 -34.61
N ASP A 272 6.56 -7.60 -35.75
CA ASP A 272 5.90 -6.54 -36.52
C ASP A 272 4.78 -5.89 -35.66
N PRO A 273 4.81 -4.56 -35.43
CA PRO A 273 3.78 -3.86 -34.67
C PRO A 273 2.34 -4.05 -35.17
N ALA A 274 2.16 -4.42 -36.43
CA ALA A 274 0.83 -4.73 -36.97
C ALA A 274 0.21 -6.01 -36.39
N LEU A 275 1.01 -6.89 -35.78
CA LEU A 275 0.56 -8.18 -35.25
C LEU A 275 -0.11 -8.07 -33.87
N TYR A 276 0.03 -6.94 -33.16
CA TYR A 276 -0.44 -6.82 -31.76
C TYR A 276 -0.89 -5.43 -31.40
N THR A 277 -1.68 -5.36 -30.32
CA THR A 277 -1.88 -4.15 -29.52
C THR A 277 -1.07 -4.26 -28.23
N LEU A 278 -0.47 -3.16 -27.79
CA LEU A 278 0.40 -3.11 -26.63
C LEU A 278 -0.35 -2.51 -25.44
N GLY A 279 -0.43 -3.25 -24.34
CA GLY A 279 -1.04 -2.82 -23.09
C GLY A 279 -0.05 -2.04 -22.22
N ASP A 280 0.75 -2.73 -21.42
CA ASP A 280 1.77 -2.14 -20.55
C ASP A 280 3.17 -2.41 -21.09
N THR A 281 4.16 -1.57 -20.71
CA THR A 281 5.58 -1.68 -21.10
C THR A 281 6.49 -1.28 -19.95
N GLY A 282 7.76 -1.53 -20.09
CA GLY A 282 8.78 -1.25 -19.08
C GLY A 282 9.48 -2.53 -18.62
N PRO A 283 9.38 -2.92 -17.33
CA PRO A 283 9.95 -4.19 -16.83
C PRO A 283 9.27 -5.43 -17.42
N PHE A 284 8.07 -5.29 -17.92
CA PHE A 284 7.35 -6.31 -18.69
C PHE A 284 6.55 -5.65 -19.82
N ALA A 285 6.08 -6.48 -20.75
CA ALA A 285 5.13 -6.05 -21.78
C ALA A 285 3.96 -7.03 -21.85
N ALA A 286 2.74 -6.47 -21.96
CA ALA A 286 1.50 -7.19 -22.14
C ALA A 286 1.00 -6.98 -23.57
N LEU A 287 0.87 -8.05 -24.36
CA LEU A 287 0.51 -7.96 -25.78
C LEU A 287 -0.74 -8.75 -26.09
N THR A 288 -1.66 -8.13 -26.85
CA THR A 288 -2.85 -8.78 -27.37
C THR A 288 -2.72 -8.89 -28.90
N PRO A 289 -2.80 -10.09 -29.49
CA PRO A 289 -2.69 -10.24 -30.92
C PRO A 289 -3.85 -9.53 -31.65
N THR A 290 -3.55 -8.89 -32.75
CA THR A 290 -4.59 -8.44 -33.69
C THR A 290 -5.29 -9.65 -34.31
N GLN A 291 -6.53 -9.47 -34.71
CA GLN A 291 -7.38 -10.58 -35.19
C GLN A 291 -6.69 -11.41 -36.29
N GLY A 292 -6.58 -12.71 -36.06
CA GLY A 292 -5.98 -13.66 -37.00
C GLY A 292 -4.44 -13.75 -36.98
N HIS A 293 -3.77 -13.03 -36.07
CA HIS A 293 -2.30 -13.00 -36.01
C HIS A 293 -1.69 -13.70 -34.75
N ASP A 294 -2.50 -14.48 -34.03
CA ASP A 294 -2.04 -15.18 -32.81
C ASP A 294 -0.80 -16.06 -33.04
N ASP A 295 -0.85 -16.94 -34.08
CA ASP A 295 0.27 -17.84 -34.36
C ASP A 295 1.51 -17.11 -34.89
N GLN A 296 1.33 -16.03 -35.66
CA GLN A 296 2.45 -15.23 -36.13
C GLN A 296 3.15 -14.50 -34.98
N LEU A 297 2.34 -13.92 -34.08
CA LEU A 297 2.87 -13.26 -32.89
C LEU A 297 3.56 -14.27 -31.95
N ALA A 298 2.98 -15.46 -31.77
CA ALA A 298 3.60 -16.52 -30.99
C ALA A 298 4.96 -16.94 -31.56
N ALA A 299 5.07 -17.13 -32.87
CA ALA A 299 6.32 -17.48 -33.53
C ALA A 299 7.39 -16.39 -33.39
N ALA A 300 6.98 -15.13 -33.31
CA ALA A 300 7.90 -14.02 -33.05
C ALA A 300 8.35 -13.92 -31.61
N LEU A 301 7.43 -14.12 -30.63
CA LEU A 301 7.69 -13.85 -29.21
C LEU A 301 8.14 -15.09 -28.43
N VAL A 302 7.55 -16.28 -28.65
CA VAL A 302 7.77 -17.47 -27.83
C VAL A 302 8.99 -18.24 -28.31
N LYS A 303 10.14 -17.64 -28.17
CA LYS A 303 11.48 -18.17 -28.46
C LYS A 303 12.50 -17.45 -27.59
N PRO A 304 13.76 -17.91 -27.50
CA PRO A 304 14.80 -17.20 -26.77
C PRO A 304 15.05 -15.80 -27.35
N HIS A 305 15.15 -14.82 -26.44
CA HIS A 305 15.53 -13.44 -26.74
C HIS A 305 16.61 -13.00 -25.76
N ASP A 306 17.45 -12.06 -26.18
CA ASP A 306 18.40 -11.41 -25.28
C ASP A 306 17.62 -10.49 -24.31
N HIS A 307 17.91 -10.62 -23.02
CA HIS A 307 17.42 -9.77 -21.95
C HIS A 307 15.89 -9.72 -21.73
N MET A 308 15.13 -10.62 -22.34
CA MET A 308 13.72 -10.83 -22.03
C MET A 308 13.28 -12.27 -22.30
N GLN A 309 12.21 -12.66 -21.63
CA GLN A 309 11.53 -13.92 -21.87
C GLN A 309 10.03 -13.67 -22.10
N CYS A 310 9.46 -14.31 -23.12
CA CYS A 310 8.06 -14.15 -23.47
C CYS A 310 7.32 -15.49 -23.42
N TRP A 311 6.05 -15.46 -23.04
CA TRP A 311 5.17 -16.62 -22.97
C TRP A 311 3.77 -16.29 -23.50
N ARG A 312 3.04 -17.31 -23.91
CA ARG A 312 1.59 -17.26 -23.85
C ARG A 312 1.17 -17.23 -22.37
N LYS A 313 0.08 -16.57 -22.01
CA LYS A 313 -0.29 -16.37 -20.59
C LYS A 313 -0.41 -17.68 -19.80
N GLN A 314 -0.91 -18.77 -20.43
CA GLN A 314 -1.03 -20.08 -19.80
C GLN A 314 0.32 -20.78 -19.57
N ASP A 315 1.38 -20.34 -20.23
CA ASP A 315 2.72 -20.91 -20.16
C ASP A 315 3.66 -20.08 -19.24
N ILE A 316 3.13 -19.02 -18.63
CA ILE A 316 3.88 -18.25 -17.62
C ILE A 316 4.31 -19.18 -16.47
N PRO A 317 5.59 -19.14 -16.03
CA PRO A 317 6.08 -20.06 -15.00
C PRO A 317 5.20 -20.06 -13.74
N ALA A 318 4.77 -21.25 -13.29
CA ALA A 318 3.85 -21.42 -12.17
C ALA A 318 4.33 -20.74 -10.86
N ARG A 319 5.65 -20.58 -10.66
CA ARG A 319 6.24 -19.87 -9.52
C ARG A 319 5.82 -18.39 -9.43
N LEU A 320 5.44 -17.78 -10.56
CA LEU A 320 4.98 -16.39 -10.62
C LEU A 320 3.52 -16.25 -10.19
N ARG A 321 2.77 -17.36 -10.10
CA ARG A 321 1.35 -17.39 -9.70
C ARG A 321 0.53 -16.37 -10.49
N TYR A 322 0.72 -16.33 -11.83
CA TYR A 322 0.17 -15.34 -12.75
C TYR A 322 -0.10 -15.98 -14.10
N GLY A 323 -1.21 -15.66 -14.77
CA GLY A 323 -1.54 -16.17 -16.11
C GLY A 323 -2.95 -16.76 -16.26
N SER A 324 -3.71 -16.97 -15.17
CA SER A 324 -5.07 -17.55 -15.25
C SER A 324 -6.18 -16.51 -15.29
N ASN A 325 -5.97 -15.30 -14.75
CA ASN A 325 -6.99 -14.26 -14.78
C ASN A 325 -7.31 -13.80 -16.23
N PRO A 326 -8.59 -13.69 -16.60
CA PRO A 326 -8.99 -13.28 -17.96
C PRO A 326 -8.49 -11.88 -18.36
N ARG A 327 -8.24 -11.00 -17.40
CA ARG A 327 -7.71 -9.64 -17.61
C ARG A 327 -6.25 -9.63 -18.08
N ILE A 328 -5.52 -10.73 -17.88
CA ILE A 328 -4.12 -10.86 -18.32
C ILE A 328 -4.10 -11.05 -19.84
N ALA A 329 -3.28 -10.24 -20.51
CA ALA A 329 -3.13 -10.29 -21.97
C ALA A 329 -2.65 -11.66 -22.45
N PRO A 330 -3.03 -12.09 -23.67
CA PRO A 330 -2.65 -13.38 -24.23
C PRO A 330 -1.17 -13.68 -24.28
N PHE A 331 -0.32 -12.64 -24.46
CA PHE A 331 1.13 -12.76 -24.41
C PHE A 331 1.71 -11.82 -23.38
N PHE A 332 2.74 -12.31 -22.70
CA PHE A 332 3.42 -11.60 -21.65
C PHE A 332 4.95 -11.77 -21.81
N CYS A 333 5.68 -10.66 -21.83
CA CYS A 333 7.14 -10.64 -21.88
C CYS A 333 7.69 -10.01 -20.61
N LEU A 334 8.67 -10.62 -19.98
CA LEU A 334 9.35 -10.13 -18.78
C LEU A 334 10.81 -9.82 -19.12
N ALA A 335 11.25 -8.60 -18.85
CA ALA A 335 12.64 -8.21 -18.99
C ALA A 335 13.51 -8.76 -17.85
N GLU A 336 14.79 -8.96 -18.11
CA GLU A 336 15.80 -9.11 -17.06
C GLU A 336 15.82 -7.86 -16.16
N THR A 337 16.10 -8.04 -14.87
CA THR A 337 16.16 -6.92 -13.92
C THR A 337 17.10 -5.81 -14.39
N GLY A 338 16.57 -4.58 -14.43
CA GLY A 338 17.28 -3.41 -14.93
C GLY A 338 17.16 -3.16 -16.44
N TRP A 339 16.55 -4.07 -17.21
CA TRP A 339 16.22 -3.86 -18.62
C TRP A 339 14.77 -3.36 -18.78
N GLN A 340 14.51 -2.66 -19.86
CA GLN A 340 13.19 -2.14 -20.19
C GLN A 340 12.74 -2.66 -21.55
N ILE A 341 11.46 -3.09 -21.66
CA ILE A 341 10.81 -3.38 -22.92
C ILE A 341 10.07 -2.12 -23.36
N THR A 342 10.31 -1.66 -24.58
CA THR A 342 9.64 -0.49 -25.19
C THR A 342 8.99 -0.85 -26.50
N ALA A 343 8.02 -0.07 -26.96
CA ALA A 343 7.44 -0.28 -28.28
C ALA A 343 8.48 -0.13 -29.41
N SER A 344 9.34 0.88 -29.30
CA SER A 344 10.45 1.14 -30.23
C SER A 344 11.60 1.88 -29.56
N ARG A 345 12.80 1.89 -30.14
CA ARG A 345 13.93 2.70 -29.65
C ARG A 345 13.76 4.21 -29.86
N SER A 346 12.88 4.62 -30.75
CA SER A 346 12.58 6.04 -31.00
C SER A 346 11.66 6.65 -29.95
N GLY A 347 11.08 5.86 -29.05
CA GLY A 347 10.20 6.29 -27.98
C GLY A 347 10.94 6.91 -26.79
N LYS A 348 10.18 7.41 -25.81
CA LYS A 348 10.73 7.87 -24.53
C LYS A 348 11.32 6.69 -23.78
N ILE A 349 12.61 6.74 -23.49
CA ILE A 349 13.32 5.76 -22.66
C ILE A 349 13.50 6.38 -21.27
N SER A 350 13.08 5.65 -20.24
CA SER A 350 13.22 6.10 -18.85
C SER A 350 14.64 5.80 -18.35
N THR A 351 15.09 6.62 -17.40
CA THR A 351 16.33 6.46 -16.62
C THR A 351 15.98 6.58 -15.14
N GLY A 352 16.91 6.31 -14.25
CA GLY A 352 16.68 6.29 -12.82
C GLY A 352 16.32 4.89 -12.32
N GLY A 353 15.12 4.65 -11.92
CA GLY A 353 14.68 3.33 -11.43
C GLY A 353 13.30 2.91 -11.91
N THR A 354 13.03 1.61 -11.84
CA THR A 354 11.69 1.03 -12.05
C THR A 354 11.54 -0.29 -11.30
N HIS A 355 10.33 -0.79 -11.25
CA HIS A 355 9.92 -2.02 -10.58
C HIS A 355 8.85 -2.74 -11.42
N GLY A 356 8.57 -4.02 -11.14
CA GLY A 356 7.65 -4.86 -11.92
C GLY A 356 8.34 -6.09 -12.49
N TYR A 357 9.61 -6.29 -12.13
CA TYR A 357 10.41 -7.45 -12.53
C TYR A 357 9.98 -8.72 -11.79
N ASP A 358 10.73 -9.79 -12.04
CA ASP A 358 10.60 -11.03 -11.29
C ASP A 358 10.59 -10.75 -9.78
N ASN A 359 9.55 -11.21 -9.11
CA ASN A 359 9.37 -10.99 -7.68
C ASN A 359 10.38 -11.75 -6.79
N ALA A 360 11.17 -12.63 -7.37
CA ALA A 360 12.30 -13.28 -6.70
C ALA A 360 13.62 -12.48 -6.82
N ALA A 361 13.65 -11.43 -7.65
CA ALA A 361 14.83 -10.57 -7.77
C ALA A 361 15.07 -9.81 -6.45
N PRO A 362 16.31 -9.75 -5.96
CA PRO A 362 16.64 -9.04 -4.71
C PRO A 362 16.22 -7.58 -4.72
N GLU A 363 16.28 -6.93 -5.87
CA GLU A 363 15.89 -5.53 -6.07
C GLU A 363 14.39 -5.31 -5.86
N MET A 364 13.58 -6.36 -6.00
CA MET A 364 12.13 -6.31 -5.77
C MET A 364 11.73 -6.60 -4.34
N ALA A 365 12.66 -7.11 -3.50
CA ALA A 365 12.38 -7.39 -2.10
C ALA A 365 11.92 -6.12 -1.35
N ALA A 366 10.78 -6.22 -0.68
CA ALA A 366 10.10 -5.13 -0.01
C ALA A 366 10.38 -5.11 1.49
N LEU A 367 10.35 -3.92 2.10
CA LEU A 367 10.47 -3.74 3.54
C LEU A 367 9.32 -4.44 4.28
N PHE A 368 9.65 -5.09 5.39
CA PHE A 368 8.70 -5.43 6.46
C PHE A 368 9.36 -5.19 7.82
N VAL A 369 8.74 -4.36 8.65
CA VAL A 369 9.05 -4.23 10.07
C VAL A 369 7.75 -4.14 10.87
N ALA A 370 7.69 -4.78 12.04
CA ALA A 370 6.51 -4.69 12.90
C ALA A 370 6.89 -4.75 14.38
N ALA A 371 6.19 -3.93 15.17
CA ALA A 371 6.36 -3.89 16.63
C ALA A 371 5.05 -3.47 17.31
N GLY A 372 4.92 -3.74 18.58
CA GLY A 372 3.77 -3.34 19.39
C GLY A 372 3.39 -4.36 20.45
N PRO A 373 2.28 -4.13 21.16
CA PRO A 373 1.86 -4.99 22.27
C PRO A 373 1.65 -6.47 21.92
N ALA A 374 1.24 -6.77 20.70
CA ALA A 374 1.02 -8.14 20.24
C ALA A 374 2.29 -8.87 19.83
N PHE A 375 3.37 -8.14 19.54
CA PHE A 375 4.61 -8.73 19.05
C PHE A 375 5.56 -9.14 20.16
N VAL A 376 6.31 -10.21 19.90
CA VAL A 376 7.47 -10.63 20.71
C VAL A 376 8.72 -10.26 19.92
N PRO A 377 9.66 -9.49 20.47
CA PRO A 377 10.91 -9.16 19.79
C PRO A 377 11.66 -10.44 19.38
N ARG A 378 11.90 -10.64 18.10
CA ARG A 378 12.63 -11.79 17.56
C ARG A 378 13.69 -11.42 16.52
N GLY A 379 13.76 -10.12 16.16
CA GLY A 379 14.67 -9.62 15.14
C GLY A 379 14.24 -10.06 13.74
N LYS A 380 15.22 -10.43 12.90
CA LYS A 380 14.99 -10.72 11.47
C LYS A 380 14.38 -12.12 11.28
N LEU A 381 13.23 -12.17 10.64
CA LEU A 381 12.56 -13.40 10.20
C LEU A 381 13.10 -13.85 8.83
N ALA A 382 12.79 -15.10 8.45
CA ALA A 382 12.95 -15.55 7.07
C ALA A 382 12.03 -14.74 6.13
N SER A 383 12.41 -14.65 4.84
CA SER A 383 11.57 -14.03 3.82
C SER A 383 10.22 -14.75 3.70
N PHE A 384 9.15 -13.99 3.47
CA PHE A 384 7.79 -14.50 3.30
C PHE A 384 7.06 -13.70 2.21
N ASP A 385 5.89 -14.17 1.77
CA ASP A 385 5.12 -13.53 0.71
C ASP A 385 4.23 -12.41 1.25
N ASN A 386 4.06 -11.32 0.50
CA ASN A 386 3.25 -10.20 0.91
C ASN A 386 1.77 -10.53 1.16
N VAL A 387 1.26 -11.61 0.55
CA VAL A 387 -0.10 -12.13 0.82
C VAL A 387 -0.27 -12.62 2.26
N ASP A 388 0.81 -12.87 3.00
CA ASP A 388 0.78 -13.28 4.41
C ASP A 388 0.42 -12.10 5.36
N ILE A 389 0.45 -10.86 4.87
CA ILE A 389 0.07 -9.68 5.68
C ILE A 389 -1.42 -9.67 6.02
N ALA A 390 -2.31 -10.04 5.11
CA ALA A 390 -3.74 -10.10 5.43
C ALA A 390 -4.08 -11.11 6.54
N PRO A 391 -3.55 -12.34 6.57
CA PRO A 391 -3.62 -13.23 7.72
C PRO A 391 -3.10 -12.62 9.04
N LEU A 392 -1.95 -11.94 9.01
CA LEU A 392 -1.43 -11.23 10.18
C LEU A 392 -2.40 -10.17 10.70
N LEU A 393 -2.97 -9.37 9.80
CA LEU A 393 -3.95 -8.34 10.18
C LEU A 393 -5.22 -8.96 10.77
N ARG A 394 -5.69 -10.11 10.24
CA ARG A 394 -6.83 -10.85 10.77
C ARG A 394 -6.57 -11.34 12.20
N ASP A 395 -5.39 -11.88 12.46
CA ASP A 395 -4.99 -12.31 13.82
C ASP A 395 -4.94 -11.13 14.80
N LEU A 396 -4.40 -9.98 14.39
CA LEU A 396 -4.31 -8.78 15.23
C LEU A 396 -5.67 -8.12 15.52
N LEU A 397 -6.67 -8.40 14.68
CA LEU A 397 -8.04 -7.89 14.79
C LEU A 397 -9.03 -8.93 15.36
N ASP A 398 -8.54 -10.12 15.76
CA ASP A 398 -9.37 -11.25 16.20
C ASP A 398 -10.43 -11.67 15.15
N LEU A 399 -10.12 -11.51 13.87
CA LEU A 399 -10.96 -11.92 12.74
C LEU A 399 -10.65 -13.35 12.30
N PRO A 400 -11.64 -14.11 11.80
CA PRO A 400 -11.39 -15.43 11.24
C PRO A 400 -10.50 -15.35 10.00
N GLN A 401 -9.62 -16.34 9.80
CA GLN A 401 -8.81 -16.45 8.60
C GLN A 401 -9.68 -16.67 7.36
N ALA A 402 -9.23 -16.15 6.20
CA ALA A 402 -9.93 -16.39 4.94
C ALA A 402 -9.73 -17.84 4.48
N ALA A 403 -10.84 -18.52 4.17
CA ALA A 403 -10.78 -19.95 3.77
C ALA A 403 -10.10 -20.16 2.40
N ASP A 404 -10.11 -19.15 1.53
CA ASP A 404 -9.59 -19.18 0.17
C ASP A 404 -8.42 -18.20 -0.06
N GLY A 405 -7.76 -17.75 1.02
CA GLY A 405 -6.57 -16.91 0.96
C GLY A 405 -5.37 -17.65 0.38
N ASP A 406 -4.46 -16.91 -0.25
CA ASP A 406 -3.18 -17.41 -0.75
C ASP A 406 -2.07 -17.30 0.30
N GLY A 407 -2.26 -16.43 1.28
CA GLY A 407 -1.36 -16.22 2.40
C GLY A 407 -1.72 -17.06 3.62
N ASN A 408 -0.82 -17.12 4.58
CA ASN A 408 -1.00 -17.80 5.85
C ASN A 408 -0.26 -17.09 7.00
N ASP A 409 -0.54 -17.47 8.25
CA ASP A 409 0.06 -16.88 9.46
C ASP A 409 1.40 -17.49 9.87
N SER A 410 1.88 -18.52 9.15
CA SER A 410 3.05 -19.31 9.55
C SER A 410 4.35 -18.50 9.72
N PRO A 411 4.63 -17.44 8.93
CA PRO A 411 5.82 -16.61 9.12
C PRO A 411 5.87 -15.95 10.50
N PHE A 412 4.70 -15.67 11.08
CA PHE A 412 4.55 -14.94 12.34
C PHE A 412 4.37 -15.83 13.57
N ARG A 413 4.32 -17.17 13.38
CA ARG A 413 4.21 -18.10 14.50
C ARG A 413 5.37 -17.96 15.46
N GLY A 414 5.02 -17.69 16.73
CA GLY A 414 5.99 -17.39 17.78
C GLY A 414 6.59 -15.96 17.74
N ALA A 415 6.26 -15.14 16.76
CA ALA A 415 6.50 -13.70 16.78
C ALA A 415 5.31 -12.93 17.33
N LEU A 416 4.13 -13.55 17.41
CA LEU A 416 2.97 -13.01 18.11
C LEU A 416 2.86 -13.63 19.52
N LYS A 417 2.48 -12.81 20.49
CA LYS A 417 2.06 -13.28 21.81
C LYS A 417 0.78 -14.12 21.60
N GLN A 418 0.74 -15.29 22.20
CA GLN A 418 -0.48 -16.09 22.18
C GLN A 418 -1.64 -15.25 22.72
N SER A 419 -2.64 -15.00 21.87
CA SER A 419 -3.88 -14.39 22.34
C SER A 419 -4.48 -15.35 23.39
N ARG A 420 -4.80 -14.86 24.56
CA ARG A 420 -5.64 -15.61 25.49
C ARG A 420 -7.04 -15.65 24.83
N ARG A 421 -7.25 -16.62 23.92
CA ARG A 421 -8.59 -16.94 23.46
C ARG A 421 -9.39 -17.29 24.71
N LYS A 422 -10.29 -16.37 25.09
CA LYS A 422 -11.30 -16.62 26.15
C LYS A 422 -12.40 -17.50 25.59
#